data_86a0a67ac09b3c3ff0568a29cc573718
#
_entry.id   86a0a67ac09b3c3ff0568a29cc573718
#
_cell.length_a   1.000
_cell.length_b   1.000
_cell.length_c   1.000
_cell.angle_alpha   90.00
_cell.angle_beta   90.00
_cell.angle_gamma   90.00
#
_symmetry.space_group_name_H-M   'P 1'
#
loop_
_entity.id
_entity.type
_entity.pdbx_description
1 polymer ?
#
loop_
_entity_poly.entity_id
_entity_poly.type
_entity_poly.pdbx_seq_one_letter_code
_entity_poly.pdbx_strand_id
1 'polypeptide(L)'
;MMKSHLILRLHRIILIAALFLAASCKEDDTSVQLKAPQTLTAIPSETSLLIEWGGVDEAAAYELEARSDDYAFSTRVEDTRYELTGLEAYTEYEVRIRALVVSGNYLDSEWSAWERFKTLDKTIADEFDGGSGTEEDPYLIARPSQLALLAQCVNEQTAGYFEPDVHYLLTADLDLSGYENWTPIGTGPQDGRYPYENPEKAFQGVFDGGGHT
;
A
#
# COMPACT_ATOMS: atom_id res chain seq x y z
N MET A 1 -88.58 -0.03 -52.62
CA MET A 1 -88.84 -0.81 -53.87
C MET A 1 -87.49 -1.19 -54.41
N MET A 2 -87.30 -2.49 -54.66
CA MET A 2 -86.40 -3.18 -55.57
C MET A 2 -84.91 -3.11 -55.13
N LYS A 3 -84.38 -4.18 -54.58
CA LYS A 3 -83.84 -5.39 -55.27
C LYS A 3 -82.66 -5.00 -56.21
N SER A 4 -81.50 -5.56 -56.22
CA SER A 4 -81.12 -6.92 -55.93
C SER A 4 -79.66 -7.13 -56.33
N HIS A 5 -79.07 -8.14 -55.80
CA HIS A 5 -78.07 -9.06 -56.33
C HIS A 5 -76.62 -8.53 -56.51
N LEU A 6 -75.81 -8.80 -55.57
CA LEU A 6 -75.04 -10.05 -55.35
C LEU A 6 -74.51 -10.67 -56.66
N ILE A 7 -73.27 -10.43 -56.96
CA ILE A 7 -72.43 -11.42 -57.62
C ILE A 7 -71.08 -11.48 -56.94
N LEU A 8 -70.98 -12.57 -56.24
CA LEU A 8 -69.76 -13.10 -55.62
C LEU A 8 -68.74 -13.44 -56.72
N ARG A 9 -67.62 -12.75 -56.79
CA ARG A 9 -66.49 -13.26 -57.53
C ARG A 9 -65.37 -13.53 -56.56
N LEU A 10 -65.25 -14.81 -56.32
CA LEU A 10 -64.17 -15.46 -55.58
C LEU A 10 -62.87 -15.26 -56.35
N HIS A 11 -62.06 -14.31 -55.95
CA HIS A 11 -60.67 -14.26 -56.33
C HIS A 11 -59.84 -14.89 -55.25
N ARG A 12 -59.35 -16.07 -55.53
CA ARG A 12 -58.32 -16.74 -54.71
C ARG A 12 -57.07 -15.90 -54.84
N ILE A 13 -56.84 -15.10 -53.84
CA ILE A 13 -55.53 -14.51 -53.58
C ILE A 13 -54.72 -15.57 -52.85
N ILE A 14 -53.79 -16.17 -53.58
CA ILE A 14 -52.79 -17.06 -53.00
C ILE A 14 -51.84 -16.14 -52.24
N LEU A 15 -52.02 -16.10 -50.91
CA LEU A 15 -51.10 -15.44 -50.00
C LEU A 15 -49.89 -16.37 -49.87
N ILE A 16 -48.84 -16.11 -50.63
CA ILE A 16 -47.52 -16.70 -50.39
C ILE A 16 -46.98 -16.02 -49.13
N ALA A 17 -47.17 -16.66 -47.97
CA ALA A 17 -46.47 -16.32 -46.77
C ALA A 17 -45.02 -16.70 -46.95
N ALA A 18 -44.21 -15.75 -47.38
CA ALA A 18 -42.75 -15.87 -47.28
C ALA A 18 -42.38 -15.88 -45.79
N LEU A 19 -42.19 -17.09 -45.28
CA LEU A 19 -41.64 -17.32 -43.97
C LEU A 19 -40.19 -16.88 -44.01
N PHE A 20 -39.92 -15.60 -43.71
CA PHE A 20 -38.58 -15.16 -43.39
C PHE A 20 -38.22 -15.86 -42.05
N LEU A 21 -37.53 -16.99 -42.14
CA LEU A 21 -36.69 -17.43 -41.04
C LEU A 21 -35.59 -16.37 -40.89
N ALA A 22 -35.81 -15.39 -40.06
CA ALA A 22 -34.73 -14.64 -39.44
C ALA A 22 -33.96 -15.66 -38.60
N ALA A 23 -32.95 -16.29 -39.20
CA ALA A 23 -31.90 -16.90 -38.45
C ALA A 23 -31.26 -15.75 -37.64
N SER A 24 -31.76 -15.51 -36.44
CA SER A 24 -31.03 -14.76 -35.44
C SER A 24 -29.76 -15.57 -35.17
N CYS A 25 -28.68 -15.26 -35.88
CA CYS A 25 -27.36 -15.57 -35.36
C CYS A 25 -27.31 -14.86 -34.01
N LYS A 26 -27.59 -15.56 -32.95
CA LYS A 26 -26.95 -15.24 -31.66
C LYS A 26 -25.49 -15.47 -31.97
N GLU A 27 -24.76 -14.40 -32.20
CA GLU A 27 -23.35 -14.41 -31.91
C GLU A 27 -23.32 -14.79 -30.41
N ASP A 28 -22.92 -16.03 -30.13
CA ASP A 28 -22.49 -16.40 -28.80
C ASP A 28 -21.26 -15.50 -28.53
N ASP A 29 -21.51 -14.37 -27.93
CA ASP A 29 -20.47 -13.50 -27.38
C ASP A 29 -19.85 -14.25 -26.19
N THR A 30 -19.06 -15.27 -26.53
CA THR A 30 -18.30 -16.06 -25.58
C THR A 30 -17.02 -15.29 -25.23
N SER A 31 -17.18 -14.04 -24.76
CA SER A 31 -16.07 -13.30 -24.20
C SER A 31 -15.55 -14.02 -22.96
N VAL A 32 -14.26 -14.26 -22.89
CA VAL A 32 -13.58 -14.93 -21.78
C VAL A 32 -12.97 -13.88 -20.88
N GLN A 33 -13.40 -13.86 -19.62
CA GLN A 33 -12.81 -12.97 -18.64
C GLN A 33 -11.40 -13.45 -18.26
N LEU A 34 -10.44 -12.54 -18.25
CA LEU A 34 -9.09 -12.83 -17.75
C LEU A 34 -9.13 -13.19 -16.26
N LYS A 35 -8.16 -13.97 -15.83
CA LYS A 35 -7.94 -14.20 -14.40
C LYS A 35 -7.26 -12.99 -13.78
N ALA A 36 -7.61 -12.68 -12.53
CA ALA A 36 -6.88 -11.67 -11.78
C ALA A 36 -5.41 -12.10 -11.60
N PRO A 37 -4.45 -11.14 -11.67
CA PRO A 37 -3.06 -11.44 -11.36
C PRO A 37 -2.91 -12.08 -9.99
N GLN A 38 -1.99 -13.01 -9.89
CA GLN A 38 -1.68 -13.75 -8.66
C GLN A 38 -0.30 -13.33 -8.14
N THR A 39 0.03 -13.74 -6.93
CA THR A 39 1.36 -13.52 -6.32
C THR A 39 1.79 -12.07 -6.28
N LEU A 40 0.92 -11.19 -5.78
CA LEU A 40 1.27 -9.80 -5.54
C LEU A 40 2.27 -9.72 -4.37
N THR A 41 3.46 -9.20 -4.63
CA THR A 41 4.55 -9.04 -3.66
C THR A 41 5.12 -7.63 -3.71
N ALA A 42 5.83 -7.22 -2.67
CA ALA A 42 6.54 -5.94 -2.66
C ALA A 42 7.91 -6.04 -2.01
N ILE A 43 8.86 -5.26 -2.52
CA ILE A 43 10.15 -4.99 -1.89
C ILE A 43 10.06 -3.55 -1.36
N PRO A 44 10.02 -3.37 -0.02
CA PRO A 44 9.88 -2.06 0.58
C PRO A 44 11.20 -1.30 0.67
N SER A 45 11.12 0.03 0.57
CA SER A 45 12.12 0.99 1.04
C SER A 45 11.47 1.95 2.03
N GLU A 46 12.19 2.99 2.49
CA GLU A 46 11.62 4.04 3.35
C GLU A 46 10.50 4.82 2.66
N THR A 47 10.61 5.06 1.36
CA THR A 47 9.70 5.94 0.61
C THR A 47 9.19 5.33 -0.68
N SER A 48 9.38 4.03 -0.89
CA SER A 48 8.87 3.33 -2.07
C SER A 48 8.52 1.87 -1.77
N LEU A 49 7.69 1.30 -2.65
CA LEU A 49 7.38 -0.12 -2.72
C LEU A 49 7.59 -0.57 -4.18
N LEU A 50 8.55 -1.46 -4.43
CA LEU A 50 8.65 -2.14 -5.72
C LEU A 50 7.65 -3.29 -5.71
N ILE A 51 6.53 -3.10 -6.38
CA ILE A 51 5.44 -4.06 -6.49
C ILE A 51 5.71 -4.98 -7.68
N GLU A 52 5.55 -6.29 -7.49
CA GLU A 52 5.69 -7.31 -8.54
C GLU A 52 4.51 -8.29 -8.50
N TRP A 53 4.09 -8.79 -9.67
CA TRP A 53 2.98 -9.73 -9.81
C TRP A 53 3.19 -10.74 -10.92
N GLY A 54 2.44 -11.84 -10.87
CA GLY A 54 2.44 -12.85 -11.92
C GLY A 54 1.77 -12.33 -13.20
N GLY A 55 2.43 -12.56 -14.35
CA GLY A 55 1.86 -12.27 -15.66
C GLY A 55 0.57 -13.05 -15.91
N VAL A 56 -0.35 -12.46 -16.67
CA VAL A 56 -1.61 -13.07 -17.11
C VAL A 56 -1.59 -13.19 -18.62
N ASP A 57 -1.82 -14.39 -19.13
CA ASP A 57 -1.91 -14.64 -20.57
C ASP A 57 -3.02 -13.75 -21.19
N GLU A 58 -2.77 -13.23 -22.39
CA GLU A 58 -3.66 -12.32 -23.13
C GLU A 58 -3.87 -10.93 -22.47
N ALA A 59 -3.24 -10.65 -21.35
CA ALA A 59 -3.21 -9.30 -20.80
C ALA A 59 -2.29 -8.40 -21.63
N ALA A 60 -2.79 -7.22 -21.98
CA ALA A 60 -2.01 -6.20 -22.68
C ALA A 60 -1.41 -5.15 -21.74
N ALA A 61 -1.98 -5.02 -20.57
CA ALA A 61 -1.53 -4.14 -19.51
C ALA A 61 -2.19 -4.54 -18.19
N TYR A 62 -1.86 -3.81 -17.15
CA TYR A 62 -2.44 -3.96 -15.81
C TYR A 62 -2.89 -2.59 -15.31
N GLU A 63 -3.88 -2.58 -14.45
CA GLU A 63 -4.23 -1.41 -13.66
C GLU A 63 -3.89 -1.70 -12.21
N LEU A 64 -3.06 -0.86 -11.63
CA LEU A 64 -2.64 -0.93 -10.23
C LEU A 64 -3.33 0.18 -9.45
N GLU A 65 -3.91 -0.17 -8.32
CA GLU A 65 -4.39 0.79 -7.32
C GLU A 65 -3.64 0.59 -6.01
N ALA A 66 -3.31 1.71 -5.36
CA ALA A 66 -2.72 1.75 -4.04
C ALA A 66 -3.41 2.80 -3.18
N ARG A 67 -3.54 2.53 -1.87
CA ARG A 67 -4.15 3.46 -0.92
C ARG A 67 -3.60 3.31 0.49
N SER A 68 -3.72 4.36 1.28
CA SER A 68 -3.67 4.37 2.74
C SER A 68 -4.74 5.33 3.25
N ASP A 69 -4.71 5.73 4.53
CA ASP A 69 -5.70 6.64 5.11
C ASP A 69 -5.74 7.99 4.36
N ASP A 70 -4.58 8.53 4.00
CA ASP A 70 -4.44 9.84 3.34
C ASP A 70 -3.90 9.76 1.90
N TYR A 71 -3.76 8.56 1.34
CA TYR A 71 -3.17 8.35 0.03
C TYR A 71 -4.06 7.51 -0.87
N ALA A 72 -4.22 7.94 -2.12
CA ALA A 72 -4.89 7.18 -3.17
C ALA A 72 -4.16 7.38 -4.50
N PHE A 73 -3.86 6.28 -5.18
CA PHE A 73 -3.13 6.26 -6.44
C PHE A 73 -3.67 5.18 -7.36
N SER A 74 -3.73 5.48 -8.65
CA SER A 74 -4.06 4.50 -9.69
C SER A 74 -3.21 4.77 -10.93
N THR A 75 -2.74 3.71 -11.58
CA THR A 75 -1.96 3.81 -12.81
C THR A 75 -2.14 2.58 -13.69
N ARG A 76 -1.92 2.78 -15.01
CA ARG A 76 -1.82 1.70 -15.98
C ARG A 76 -0.35 1.35 -16.20
N VAL A 77 -0.03 0.05 -16.18
CA VAL A 77 1.31 -0.51 -16.30
C VAL A 77 1.32 -1.58 -17.39
N GLU A 78 2.31 -1.58 -18.27
CA GLU A 78 2.47 -2.59 -19.33
C GLU A 78 3.42 -3.73 -18.92
N ASP A 79 4.18 -3.54 -17.85
CA ASP A 79 5.08 -4.53 -17.25
C ASP A 79 4.36 -5.29 -16.11
N THR A 80 4.99 -6.29 -15.54
CA THR A 80 4.53 -7.06 -14.37
C THR A 80 5.15 -6.57 -13.05
N ARG A 81 5.64 -5.33 -13.05
CA ARG A 81 6.20 -4.64 -11.90
C ARG A 81 5.99 -3.13 -12.00
N TYR A 82 5.92 -2.50 -10.83
CA TYR A 82 5.83 -1.04 -10.74
C TYR A 82 6.46 -0.56 -9.44
N GLU A 83 7.28 0.48 -9.52
CA GLU A 83 7.82 1.15 -8.33
C GLU A 83 6.90 2.31 -7.93
N LEU A 84 6.19 2.11 -6.83
CA LEU A 84 5.37 3.12 -6.18
C LEU A 84 6.27 3.97 -5.30
N THR A 85 6.39 5.26 -5.58
CA THR A 85 7.33 6.18 -4.94
C THR A 85 6.63 7.36 -4.26
N GLY A 86 7.36 8.11 -3.43
CA GLY A 86 6.81 9.26 -2.71
C GLY A 86 5.89 8.87 -1.57
N LEU A 87 6.13 7.68 -1.00
CA LEU A 87 5.40 7.16 0.13
C LEU A 87 5.98 7.67 1.45
N GLU A 88 5.13 7.69 2.47
CA GLU A 88 5.56 7.96 3.83
C GLU A 88 6.28 6.73 4.44
N ALA A 89 7.33 6.96 5.22
CA ALA A 89 8.04 5.90 5.92
C ALA A 89 7.15 5.28 7.02
N TYR A 90 7.40 3.99 7.33
CA TYR A 90 6.70 3.21 8.35
C TYR A 90 5.18 3.17 8.18
N THR A 91 4.69 3.31 6.95
CA THR A 91 3.27 3.41 6.63
C THR A 91 2.78 2.18 5.88
N GLU A 92 1.62 1.67 6.26
CA GLU A 92 0.96 0.56 5.58
C GLU A 92 0.15 1.06 4.38
N TYR A 93 0.36 0.40 3.24
CA TYR A 93 -0.37 0.64 2.00
C TYR A 93 -1.09 -0.63 1.56
N GLU A 94 -2.34 -0.50 1.17
CA GLU A 94 -3.09 -1.55 0.50
C GLU A 94 -2.93 -1.41 -1.01
N VAL A 95 -2.60 -2.50 -1.69
CA VAL A 95 -2.40 -2.53 -3.15
C VAL A 95 -3.25 -3.64 -3.75
N ARG A 96 -3.85 -3.37 -4.91
CA ARG A 96 -4.51 -4.38 -5.73
C ARG A 96 -4.23 -4.14 -7.21
N ILE A 97 -4.48 -5.16 -8.01
CA ILE A 97 -4.17 -5.11 -9.43
C ILE A 97 -5.21 -5.88 -10.24
N ARG A 98 -5.46 -5.47 -11.48
CA ARG A 98 -6.22 -6.22 -12.46
C ARG A 98 -5.53 -6.25 -13.81
N ALA A 99 -5.80 -7.28 -14.60
CA ALA A 99 -5.33 -7.42 -15.96
C ALA A 99 -6.30 -6.74 -16.94
N LEU A 100 -5.76 -6.01 -17.90
CA LEU A 100 -6.50 -5.28 -18.93
C LEU A 100 -6.24 -5.89 -20.30
N VAL A 101 -7.28 -5.92 -21.13
CA VAL A 101 -7.19 -6.31 -22.54
C VAL A 101 -7.19 -5.10 -23.45
N VAL A 102 -6.65 -5.25 -24.65
CA VAL A 102 -6.75 -4.20 -25.70
C VAL A 102 -7.99 -4.40 -26.55
N SER A 103 -8.26 -5.63 -26.96
CA SER A 103 -9.38 -5.99 -27.84
C SER A 103 -9.50 -7.51 -27.97
N GLY A 104 -10.58 -7.97 -28.61
CA GLY A 104 -10.81 -9.37 -28.92
C GLY A 104 -11.92 -9.99 -28.07
N ASN A 105 -11.90 -11.30 -27.94
CA ASN A 105 -12.93 -12.06 -27.21
C ASN A 105 -12.63 -12.18 -25.71
N TYR A 106 -11.81 -11.27 -25.16
CA TYR A 106 -11.48 -11.25 -23.74
C TYR A 106 -12.05 -10.00 -23.06
N LEU A 107 -12.33 -10.15 -21.79
CA LEU A 107 -12.71 -9.06 -20.88
C LEU A 107 -11.61 -8.86 -19.83
N ASP A 108 -11.49 -7.64 -19.34
CA ASP A 108 -10.59 -7.32 -18.22
C ASP A 108 -10.87 -8.26 -17.05
N SER A 109 -9.84 -8.57 -16.28
CA SER A 109 -10.02 -9.39 -15.10
C SER A 109 -10.80 -8.63 -14.01
N GLU A 110 -11.34 -9.38 -13.06
CA GLU A 110 -11.65 -8.81 -11.75
C GLU A 110 -10.37 -8.31 -11.07
N TRP A 111 -10.54 -7.48 -10.07
CA TRP A 111 -9.43 -7.06 -9.21
C TRP A 111 -8.90 -8.24 -8.38
N SER A 112 -7.60 -8.25 -8.10
CA SER A 112 -7.05 -9.08 -7.02
C SER A 112 -7.65 -8.68 -5.67
N ALA A 113 -7.45 -9.51 -4.64
CA ALA A 113 -7.62 -9.04 -3.28
C ALA A 113 -6.69 -7.84 -2.99
N TRP A 114 -7.04 -7.04 -1.99
CA TRP A 114 -6.13 -6.06 -1.43
C TRP A 114 -5.04 -6.76 -0.64
N GLU A 115 -3.78 -6.49 -0.96
CA GLU A 115 -2.62 -6.95 -0.20
C GLU A 115 -1.99 -5.76 0.52
N ARG A 116 -1.45 -6.02 1.72
CA ARG A 116 -0.88 -4.99 2.57
C ARG A 116 0.63 -5.05 2.57
N PHE A 117 1.25 -3.90 2.35
CA PHE A 117 2.69 -3.74 2.36
C PHE A 117 3.03 -2.52 3.21
N LYS A 118 4.10 -2.63 3.98
CA LYS A 118 4.55 -1.54 4.83
C LYS A 118 5.91 -1.05 4.35
N THR A 119 6.06 0.26 4.21
CA THR A 119 7.36 0.89 3.96
C THR A 119 8.29 0.70 5.17
N LEU A 120 9.59 0.71 4.91
CA LEU A 120 10.57 0.64 5.99
C LEU A 120 10.51 1.90 6.86
N ASP A 121 10.92 1.75 8.13
CA ASP A 121 11.15 2.89 9.00
C ASP A 121 12.41 3.65 8.55
N LYS A 122 12.49 4.93 8.88
CA LYS A 122 13.73 5.72 8.73
C LYS A 122 14.82 5.15 9.63
N THR A 123 16.06 5.33 9.24
CA THR A 123 17.18 4.97 10.10
C THR A 123 17.18 5.79 11.38
N ILE A 124 16.86 7.10 11.28
CA ILE A 124 16.67 8.02 12.42
C ILE A 124 15.42 8.83 12.13
N ALA A 125 14.51 8.93 13.09
CA ALA A 125 13.30 9.77 12.97
C ALA A 125 13.65 11.26 12.97
N ASP A 126 12.78 12.08 12.40
CA ASP A 126 12.91 13.53 12.46
C ASP A 126 12.40 14.08 13.81
N GLU A 127 11.47 13.36 14.45
CA GLU A 127 10.80 13.75 15.70
C GLU A 127 10.32 12.53 16.49
N PHE A 128 10.02 12.73 17.77
CA PHE A 128 9.35 11.75 18.62
C PHE A 128 7.87 11.68 18.28
N ASP A 129 7.16 10.64 18.76
CA ASP A 129 5.74 10.41 18.46
C ASP A 129 4.80 11.36 19.23
N GLY A 130 5.37 12.33 19.92
CA GLY A 130 4.69 13.35 20.72
C GLY A 130 5.37 13.58 22.04
N GLY A 131 4.71 14.39 22.90
CA GLY A 131 5.24 14.78 24.20
C GLY A 131 6.13 16.01 24.13
N SER A 132 6.41 16.56 25.30
CA SER A 132 7.27 17.73 25.50
C SER A 132 8.52 17.43 26.36
N GLY A 133 8.70 16.17 26.76
CA GLY A 133 9.84 15.70 27.54
C GLY A 133 9.73 15.97 29.05
N THR A 134 8.57 16.38 29.57
CA THR A 134 8.33 16.54 30.98
C THR A 134 7.85 15.23 31.61
N GLU A 135 7.80 15.17 32.95
CA GLU A 135 7.28 14.01 33.69
C GLU A 135 5.80 13.75 33.37
N GLU A 136 5.01 14.83 33.23
CA GLU A 136 3.57 14.73 32.88
C GLU A 136 3.31 14.49 31.40
N ASP A 137 4.28 14.83 30.54
CA ASP A 137 4.16 14.73 29.08
C ASP A 137 5.51 14.28 28.48
N PRO A 138 5.92 13.01 28.70
CA PRO A 138 7.20 12.49 28.22
C PRO A 138 7.27 12.42 26.70
N TYR A 139 8.46 12.51 26.12
CA TYR A 139 8.64 12.17 24.70
C TYR A 139 8.28 10.72 24.46
N LEU A 140 7.42 10.47 23.45
CA LEU A 140 6.90 9.14 23.12
C LEU A 140 7.78 8.45 22.08
N ILE A 141 8.12 7.19 22.34
CA ILE A 141 8.92 6.35 21.46
C ILE A 141 8.07 5.13 21.09
N ALA A 142 7.56 5.12 19.84
CA ALA A 142 6.73 4.06 19.29
C ALA A 142 7.44 3.25 18.17
N ARG A 143 8.62 3.70 17.72
CA ARG A 143 9.34 3.13 16.58
C ARG A 143 10.85 3.07 16.82
N PRO A 144 11.55 2.10 16.19
CA PRO A 144 13.02 2.00 16.28
C PRO A 144 13.76 3.28 15.92
N SER A 145 13.30 3.99 14.86
CA SER A 145 13.92 5.25 14.42
C SER A 145 13.88 6.35 15.46
N GLN A 146 12.87 6.37 16.34
CA GLN A 146 12.76 7.34 17.43
C GLN A 146 13.69 7.00 18.60
N LEU A 147 13.93 5.71 18.85
CA LEU A 147 14.98 5.31 19.79
C LEU A 147 16.37 5.68 19.26
N ALA A 148 16.58 5.60 17.93
CA ALA A 148 17.80 6.06 17.27
C ALA A 148 17.95 7.59 17.36
N LEU A 149 16.84 8.35 17.26
CA LEU A 149 16.83 9.79 17.48
C LEU A 149 17.25 10.13 18.92
N LEU A 150 16.72 9.41 19.91
CA LEU A 150 17.18 9.57 21.30
C LEU A 150 18.69 9.35 21.43
N ALA A 151 19.21 8.26 20.82
CA ALA A 151 20.65 7.99 20.82
C ALA A 151 21.45 9.12 20.19
N GLN A 152 21.00 9.66 19.08
CA GLN A 152 21.64 10.79 18.42
C GLN A 152 21.60 12.04 19.31
N CYS A 153 20.44 12.43 19.82
CA CYS A 153 20.28 13.62 20.66
C CYS A 153 21.17 13.59 21.90
N VAL A 154 21.26 12.44 22.56
CA VAL A 154 22.14 12.26 23.76
C VAL A 154 23.61 12.33 23.34
N ASN A 155 24.03 11.65 22.29
CA ASN A 155 25.41 11.57 21.87
C ASN A 155 25.92 12.91 21.31
N GLU A 156 25.05 13.72 20.72
CA GLU A 156 25.33 15.06 20.22
C GLU A 156 25.11 16.17 21.26
N GLN A 157 24.53 15.80 22.42
CA GLN A 157 24.15 16.73 23.51
C GLN A 157 23.20 17.84 23.02
N THR A 158 22.16 17.41 22.29
CA THR A 158 21.14 18.32 21.76
C THR A 158 20.28 18.85 22.91
N ALA A 159 20.30 20.17 23.12
CA ALA A 159 19.56 20.82 24.19
C ALA A 159 18.07 20.50 24.17
N GLY A 160 17.50 20.19 25.32
CA GLY A 160 16.11 19.77 25.48
C GLY A 160 15.89 18.25 25.38
N TYR A 161 16.96 17.45 25.14
CA TYR A 161 16.85 16.01 24.97
C TYR A 161 17.82 15.16 25.81
N PHE A 162 18.83 15.75 26.43
CA PHE A 162 19.84 14.97 27.17
C PHE A 162 19.90 15.27 28.68
N GLU A 163 19.21 16.30 29.13
CA GLU A 163 19.24 16.78 30.51
C GLU A 163 18.57 15.79 31.48
N PRO A 164 18.90 15.85 32.79
CA PRO A 164 18.42 14.86 33.76
C PRO A 164 16.91 14.85 34.03
N ASP A 165 16.25 15.95 33.71
CA ASP A 165 14.81 16.15 33.90
C ASP A 165 13.99 15.90 32.64
N VAL A 166 14.61 15.36 31.58
CA VAL A 166 13.91 14.97 30.35
C VAL A 166 13.39 13.53 30.48
N HIS A 167 12.12 13.35 30.25
CA HIS A 167 11.40 12.08 30.33
C HIS A 167 11.07 11.49 28.99
N TYR A 168 11.24 10.16 28.86
CA TYR A 168 10.93 9.36 27.70
C TYR A 168 10.06 8.17 28.09
N LEU A 169 9.07 7.84 27.24
CA LEU A 169 8.17 6.70 27.42
C LEU A 169 8.15 5.84 26.17
N LEU A 170 8.48 4.55 26.32
CA LEU A 170 8.27 3.57 25.27
C LEU A 170 6.78 3.21 25.20
N THR A 171 6.18 3.30 24.01
CA THR A 171 4.74 3.09 23.80
C THR A 171 4.42 1.87 22.93
N ALA A 172 5.45 1.17 22.45
CA ALA A 172 5.32 -0.06 21.66
C ALA A 172 6.56 -0.94 21.82
N ASP A 173 6.42 -2.24 21.55
CA ASP A 173 7.56 -3.13 21.42
C ASP A 173 8.37 -2.74 20.17
N LEU A 174 9.70 -2.69 20.28
CA LEU A 174 10.58 -2.25 19.21
C LEU A 174 11.40 -3.41 18.65
N ASP A 175 11.28 -3.65 17.35
CA ASP A 175 12.15 -4.56 16.62
C ASP A 175 13.35 -3.81 16.05
N LEU A 176 14.52 -3.99 16.66
CA LEU A 176 15.80 -3.40 16.23
C LEU A 176 16.57 -4.27 15.23
N SER A 177 16.01 -5.38 14.77
CA SER A 177 16.70 -6.33 13.87
C SER A 177 17.12 -5.71 12.53
N GLY A 178 16.47 -4.62 12.11
CA GLY A 178 16.82 -3.85 10.91
C GLY A 178 18.05 -2.95 11.08
N TYR A 179 18.60 -2.82 12.27
CA TYR A 179 19.78 -1.99 12.54
C TYR A 179 21.03 -2.88 12.65
N GLU A 180 21.79 -3.03 11.57
CA GLU A 180 23.03 -3.83 11.57
C GLU A 180 24.08 -3.29 12.54
N ASN A 181 24.13 -1.96 12.73
CA ASN A 181 25.07 -1.28 13.60
C ASN A 181 24.33 -0.27 14.49
N TRP A 182 23.77 -0.76 15.59
CA TRP A 182 23.11 0.12 16.57
C TRP A 182 24.12 1.04 17.26
N THR A 183 23.84 2.34 17.26
CA THR A 183 24.61 3.32 18.04
C THR A 183 24.06 3.37 19.47
N PRO A 184 24.85 3.01 20.50
CA PRO A 184 24.38 3.06 21.88
C PRO A 184 23.99 4.47 22.32
N ILE A 185 22.99 4.55 23.20
CA ILE A 185 22.58 5.81 23.84
C ILE A 185 23.66 6.14 24.90
N GLY A 186 24.31 7.27 24.72
CA GLY A 186 25.44 7.65 25.57
C GLY A 186 26.73 6.93 25.20
N THR A 187 27.47 7.48 24.24
CA THR A 187 28.78 6.94 23.82
C THR A 187 29.85 7.36 24.82
N GLY A 188 30.45 6.35 25.48
CA GLY A 188 31.65 6.56 26.25
C GLY A 188 32.90 6.88 25.40
N PRO A 189 34.05 7.16 25.99
CA PRO A 189 35.26 7.45 25.25
C PRO A 189 35.67 6.29 24.37
N GLN A 190 35.95 6.56 23.11
CA GLN A 190 36.33 5.59 22.06
C GLN A 190 37.70 4.94 22.28
N ASP A 191 38.46 5.36 23.32
CA ASP A 191 39.85 4.97 23.59
C ASP A 191 40.00 3.79 24.57
N GLY A 192 38.90 3.14 24.93
CA GLY A 192 38.87 1.97 25.80
C GLY A 192 39.17 2.30 27.30
N ARG A 193 39.24 3.56 27.66
CA ARG A 193 39.29 4.00 29.07
C ARG A 193 37.90 4.02 29.65
N TYR A 194 37.75 3.40 30.79
CA TYR A 194 36.45 3.16 31.43
C TYR A 194 35.74 4.46 31.87
N PRO A 195 34.42 4.43 32.10
CA PRO A 195 33.38 5.34 31.60
C PRO A 195 33.30 6.71 32.26
N TYR A 196 34.26 7.11 33.04
CA TYR A 196 34.10 8.29 33.88
C TYR A 196 34.78 9.56 33.35
N GLU A 197 35.39 9.48 32.16
CA GLU A 197 36.11 10.65 31.62
C GLU A 197 35.25 11.58 30.76
N ASN A 198 34.04 11.16 30.36
CA ASN A 198 33.05 12.02 29.70
C ASN A 198 31.63 11.73 30.25
N PRO A 199 31.35 12.04 31.50
CA PRO A 199 30.04 11.85 32.11
C PRO A 199 28.94 12.68 31.40
N GLU A 200 29.32 13.74 30.71
CA GLU A 200 28.44 14.61 29.95
C GLU A 200 27.77 13.93 28.77
N LYS A 201 28.33 12.85 28.22
CA LYS A 201 27.71 12.07 27.12
C LYS A 201 26.94 10.83 27.58
N ALA A 202 26.84 10.62 28.88
CA ALA A 202 25.97 9.60 29.43
C ALA A 202 24.52 10.04 29.32
N PHE A 203 23.62 9.08 29.11
CA PHE A 203 22.18 9.33 29.23
C PHE A 203 21.88 9.72 30.69
N GLN A 204 21.26 10.86 30.88
CA GLN A 204 20.94 11.40 32.21
C GLN A 204 19.44 11.50 32.46
N GLY A 205 18.62 11.44 31.38
CA GLY A 205 17.16 11.55 31.48
C GLY A 205 16.49 10.36 32.14
N VAL A 206 15.20 10.39 32.23
CA VAL A 206 14.35 9.30 32.74
C VAL A 206 13.76 8.54 31.57
N PHE A 207 14.00 7.22 31.50
CA PHE A 207 13.46 6.36 30.46
C PHE A 207 12.52 5.33 31.09
N ASP A 208 11.23 5.42 30.74
CA ASP A 208 10.22 4.45 31.14
C ASP A 208 9.95 3.49 29.97
N GLY A 209 10.16 2.19 30.21
CA GLY A 209 9.86 1.16 29.22
C GLY A 209 8.37 0.90 29.03
N GLY A 210 7.46 1.48 29.78
CA GLY A 210 6.02 1.34 29.64
C GLY A 210 5.48 -0.10 29.67
N GLY A 211 6.32 -1.08 30.06
CA GLY A 211 6.03 -2.51 29.97
C GLY A 211 6.32 -3.13 28.61
N HIS A 212 6.93 -2.39 27.70
CA HIS A 212 7.35 -2.81 26.36
C HIS A 212 8.80 -3.30 26.30
N THR A 213 9.17 -3.98 25.21
CA THR A 213 10.51 -4.57 25.00
C THR A 213 11.10 -4.15 23.65
#